data_5451e656bf0bc8577ad93655730bfeee
#
_entry.id   5451e656bf0bc8577ad93655730bfeee
#
_cell.length_a   1.000
_cell.length_b   1.000
_cell.length_c   1.000
_cell.angle_alpha   90.00
_cell.angle_beta   90.00
_cell.angle_gamma   90.00
#
_symmetry.space_group_name_H-M   'P 1'
#
loop_
_entity.id
_entity.type
_entity.pdbx_description
1 polymer ?
#
loop_
_entity_poly.entity_id
_entity_poly.type
_entity_poly.pdbx_seq_one_letter_code
_entity_poly.pdbx_strand_id
1 'polypeptide(L)'
;MATSLTSKLGQILLPKKTPSPQGVANSPTFQSNNSANVLTVPTYRDHLTDIFTTRTADDANTLLQNLLVQDADASAAVNAYLTTADTEPVIYVKDVNDKIDRNGQKTLNAILDTLTTRYDYNTVGFLYKPTLRAMSEELRYMLLLRGMLVGEAIVSKEGVFDAIRLIDPISLQWFEKTNGRLVPEQVPSGGGNNISLDFVSVFVSYYRQDPMKAYSSSPFVSCINTVAARQRIINDLYRIMLITGYPRLDIEVLEDVVVKNAPLDIKGDPLKLTQYINNTITSITNTVSNLRADQAFVHTDSIKADMVNTKSAGMTLDIQPIIKTLNAQNQAGLRVMATTLGRGESGVNTASVEAALFAKNAEALNTPISELWEQIFTFILRLTGSTSRVVVKFRPVELRPATELEAQLVLRQARLLKDLSLGVIDDDEYHLEMFGRIRPDSAPILSGTGF
;
A
#
# COMPACT_ATOMS: atom_id res chain seq x y z
N MET A 1 33.19 35.77 25.53
CA MET A 1 33.14 35.79 24.05
C MET A 1 33.42 34.39 23.44
N ALA A 2 32.75 33.36 23.93
CA ALA A 2 32.95 31.97 23.43
C ALA A 2 31.67 31.29 22.93
N THR A 3 30.56 31.99 22.82
CA THR A 3 29.25 31.42 22.45
C THR A 3 28.82 31.65 21.00
N SER A 4 29.69 32.29 20.19
CA SER A 4 29.31 32.66 18.81
C SER A 4 29.85 31.72 17.72
N LEU A 5 30.81 30.86 18.03
CA LEU A 5 31.46 29.98 17.03
C LEU A 5 30.76 28.61 16.89
N THR A 6 30.15 28.09 17.95
CA THR A 6 29.46 26.81 17.91
C THR A 6 28.10 26.87 17.19
N SER A 7 27.44 28.04 17.20
CA SER A 7 26.18 28.23 16.48
C SER A 7 26.35 28.34 14.94
N LYS A 8 27.52 28.81 14.49
CA LYS A 8 27.87 28.92 13.06
C LYS A 8 28.40 27.61 12.48
N LEU A 9 29.05 26.78 13.28
CA LEU A 9 29.50 25.45 12.85
C LEU A 9 28.33 24.48 12.74
N GLY A 10 27.30 24.57 13.60
CA GLY A 10 26.09 23.80 13.53
C GLY A 10 25.24 24.11 12.29
N GLN A 11 25.30 25.33 11.76
CA GLN A 11 24.61 25.71 10.51
C GLN A 11 25.34 25.31 9.23
N ILE A 12 26.63 24.99 9.34
CA ILE A 12 27.45 24.56 8.19
C ILE A 12 27.41 23.02 8.02
N LEU A 13 27.14 22.29 9.13
CA LEU A 13 27.10 20.82 9.15
C LEU A 13 25.68 20.23 9.03
N LEU A 14 24.64 21.04 9.20
CA LEU A 14 23.32 20.63 8.78
C LEU A 14 23.29 20.67 7.24
N PRO A 15 23.06 19.56 6.53
CA PRO A 15 22.72 19.65 5.14
C PRO A 15 21.59 20.69 5.08
N LYS A 16 21.81 21.79 4.34
CA LYS A 16 20.68 22.64 3.95
C LYS A 16 19.63 21.64 3.53
N LYS A 17 18.48 21.63 4.23
CA LYS A 17 17.28 21.04 3.67
C LYS A 17 17.25 21.56 2.25
N THR A 18 17.71 20.75 1.32
CA THR A 18 17.35 20.97 -0.07
C THR A 18 15.85 21.14 0.05
N PRO A 19 15.27 22.28 -0.33
CA PRO A 19 13.82 22.38 -0.38
C PRO A 19 13.46 21.09 -1.08
N SER A 20 12.72 20.22 -0.39
CA SER A 20 12.17 19.03 -1.03
C SER A 20 11.69 19.59 -2.35
N PRO A 21 12.19 19.10 -3.50
CA PRO A 21 11.75 19.68 -4.75
C PRO A 21 10.27 19.75 -4.52
N GLN A 22 9.77 21.01 -4.41
CA GLN A 22 8.35 21.20 -4.34
C GLN A 22 7.95 20.45 -5.58
N GLY A 23 7.61 19.17 -5.36
CA GLY A 23 7.05 18.38 -6.39
C GLY A 23 5.96 19.33 -6.80
N VAL A 24 6.11 19.90 -7.96
CA VAL A 24 5.11 20.79 -8.45
C VAL A 24 3.90 19.93 -8.36
N ALA A 25 3.27 19.99 -7.20
CA ALA A 25 1.96 19.47 -7.02
C ALA A 25 1.13 20.39 -7.89
N ASN A 26 1.25 20.13 -9.18
CA ASN A 26 0.27 20.54 -10.15
C ASN A 26 -0.91 19.58 -9.93
N SER A 27 -1.32 19.44 -8.68
CA SER A 27 -2.74 19.25 -8.44
C SER A 27 -3.38 20.33 -9.26
N PRO A 28 -4.38 20.03 -10.12
CA PRO A 28 -5.15 21.05 -10.76
C PRO A 28 -5.69 21.93 -9.65
N THR A 29 -4.93 22.92 -9.29
CA THR A 29 -5.36 23.98 -8.43
C THR A 29 -6.36 24.71 -9.29
N PHE A 30 -7.63 24.49 -8.99
CA PHE A 30 -8.65 25.41 -9.42
C PHE A 30 -8.23 26.75 -8.85
N GLN A 31 -7.43 27.50 -9.62
CA GLN A 31 -7.15 28.88 -9.29
C GLN A 31 -8.46 29.61 -9.48
N SER A 32 -9.13 29.87 -8.39
CA SER A 32 -10.16 30.88 -8.42
C SER A 32 -9.42 32.19 -8.68
N ASN A 33 -9.46 32.66 -9.90
CA ASN A 33 -9.13 34.03 -10.17
C ASN A 33 -10.12 34.86 -9.37
N ASN A 34 -9.64 35.68 -8.44
CA ASN A 34 -10.41 36.52 -7.52
C ASN A 34 -11.38 37.49 -8.20
N SER A 35 -11.42 37.55 -9.52
CA SER A 35 -12.26 38.47 -10.29
C SER A 35 -13.57 37.91 -10.79
N ALA A 36 -13.82 36.59 -10.70
CA ALA A 36 -15.05 36.08 -11.32
C ALA A 36 -15.64 34.78 -10.74
N ASN A 37 -15.18 34.15 -9.69
CA ASN A 37 -15.65 32.84 -9.24
C ASN A 37 -15.73 31.76 -10.37
N VAL A 38 -14.98 31.95 -11.44
CA VAL A 38 -14.96 31.05 -12.58
C VAL A 38 -13.92 29.97 -12.29
N LEU A 39 -14.38 28.74 -12.14
CA LEU A 39 -13.54 27.58 -12.09
C LEU A 39 -12.82 27.45 -13.44
N THR A 40 -11.54 27.75 -13.46
CA THR A 40 -10.70 27.46 -14.63
C THR A 40 -10.53 25.95 -14.73
N VAL A 41 -11.03 25.36 -15.80
CA VAL A 41 -10.79 23.96 -16.12
C VAL A 41 -9.29 23.83 -16.44
N PRO A 42 -8.56 22.90 -15.80
CA PRO A 42 -7.15 22.68 -16.11
C PRO A 42 -6.98 22.39 -17.61
N THR A 43 -5.92 22.92 -18.21
CA THR A 43 -5.60 22.61 -19.59
C THR A 43 -5.25 21.12 -19.73
N TYR A 44 -5.43 20.54 -20.93
CA TYR A 44 -5.08 19.15 -21.20
C TYR A 44 -3.61 18.82 -20.81
N ARG A 45 -2.73 19.82 -20.93
CA ARG A 45 -1.33 19.72 -20.56
C ARG A 45 -1.14 19.56 -19.04
N ASP A 46 -1.95 20.25 -18.26
CA ASP A 46 -1.92 20.18 -16.79
C ASP A 46 -2.41 18.82 -16.32
N HIS A 47 -3.42 18.25 -16.98
CA HIS A 47 -3.90 16.89 -16.71
C HIS A 47 -2.83 15.82 -16.99
N LEU A 48 -2.11 15.95 -18.10
CA LEU A 48 -0.99 15.04 -18.42
C LEU A 48 0.13 15.17 -17.40
N THR A 49 0.45 16.36 -16.95
CA THR A 49 1.47 16.60 -15.94
C THR A 49 1.05 15.99 -14.61
N ASP A 50 -0.20 16.10 -14.21
CA ASP A 50 -0.73 15.49 -12.99
C ASP A 50 -0.67 13.95 -13.01
N ILE A 51 -0.95 13.33 -14.15
CA ILE A 51 -0.96 11.88 -14.29
C ILE A 51 0.47 11.31 -14.32
N PHE A 52 1.39 12.03 -14.97
CA PHE A 52 2.76 11.55 -15.20
C PHE A 52 3.82 12.22 -14.32
N THR A 53 3.43 13.11 -13.41
CA THR A 53 4.39 13.72 -12.47
C THR A 53 5.06 12.65 -11.64
N THR A 54 6.39 12.59 -11.72
CA THR A 54 7.19 11.74 -10.87
C THR A 54 7.13 12.28 -9.44
N ARG A 55 6.45 11.57 -8.58
CA ARG A 55 6.37 11.93 -7.16
C ARG A 55 7.65 11.51 -6.46
N THR A 56 8.07 12.27 -5.45
CA THR A 56 9.17 11.87 -4.59
C THR A 56 8.80 10.60 -3.82
N ALA A 57 9.80 9.80 -3.44
CA ALA A 57 9.55 8.57 -2.69
C ALA A 57 8.77 8.80 -1.39
N ASP A 58 9.04 9.91 -0.71
CA ASP A 58 8.37 10.28 0.53
C ASP A 58 6.88 10.58 0.32
N ASP A 59 6.56 11.36 -0.70
CA ASP A 59 5.18 11.68 -1.05
C ASP A 59 4.41 10.41 -1.46
N ALA A 60 5.06 9.53 -2.26
CA ALA A 60 4.47 8.27 -2.68
C ALA A 60 4.17 7.35 -1.50
N ASN A 61 5.07 7.26 -0.53
CA ASN A 61 4.91 6.42 0.65
C ASN A 61 3.74 6.87 1.54
N THR A 62 3.63 8.17 1.79
CA THR A 62 2.54 8.76 2.57
C THR A 62 1.20 8.59 1.85
N LEU A 63 1.19 8.82 0.53
CA LEU A 63 -0.01 8.66 -0.29
C LEU A 63 -0.49 7.21 -0.32
N LEU A 64 0.42 6.22 -0.47
CA LEU A 64 0.07 4.80 -0.42
C LEU A 64 -0.54 4.41 0.92
N GLN A 65 0.04 4.87 2.03
CA GLN A 65 -0.48 4.59 3.36
C GLN A 65 -1.91 5.14 3.53
N ASN A 66 -2.17 6.33 3.03
CA ASN A 66 -3.51 6.92 3.03
C ASN A 66 -4.48 6.16 2.11
N LEU A 67 -4.00 5.71 0.93
CA LEU A 67 -4.83 4.94 -0.01
C LEU A 67 -5.28 3.61 0.56
N LEU A 68 -4.46 2.92 1.35
CA LEU A 68 -4.84 1.66 1.99
C LEU A 68 -6.03 1.80 2.95
N VAL A 69 -6.21 2.97 3.54
CA VAL A 69 -7.35 3.26 4.42
C VAL A 69 -8.57 3.74 3.63
N GLN A 70 -8.36 4.46 2.52
CA GLN A 70 -9.43 5.17 1.81
C GLN A 70 -9.95 4.43 0.58
N ASP A 71 -9.13 3.58 -0.06
CA ASP A 71 -9.48 2.88 -1.27
C ASP A 71 -9.66 1.37 -1.03
N ALA A 72 -10.87 0.88 -1.31
CA ALA A 72 -11.25 -0.51 -1.07
C ALA A 72 -10.43 -1.49 -1.93
N ASP A 73 -10.08 -1.14 -3.17
CA ASP A 73 -9.31 -2.02 -4.05
C ASP A 73 -7.86 -2.13 -3.57
N ALA A 74 -7.25 -1.01 -3.14
CA ALA A 74 -5.90 -1.01 -2.60
C ALA A 74 -5.82 -1.83 -1.30
N SER A 75 -6.79 -1.65 -0.40
CA SER A 75 -6.90 -2.43 0.84
C SER A 75 -7.09 -3.92 0.55
N ALA A 76 -8.00 -4.29 -0.35
CA ALA A 76 -8.25 -5.67 -0.73
C ALA A 76 -7.01 -6.32 -1.39
N ALA A 77 -6.29 -5.58 -2.24
CA ALA A 77 -5.07 -6.06 -2.87
C ALA A 77 -3.98 -6.38 -1.84
N VAL A 78 -3.73 -5.47 -0.90
CA VAL A 78 -2.72 -5.70 0.15
C VAL A 78 -3.10 -6.91 1.01
N ASN A 79 -4.35 -7.01 1.46
CA ASN A 79 -4.81 -8.15 2.22
C ASN A 79 -4.67 -9.47 1.44
N ALA A 80 -4.99 -9.47 0.14
CA ALA A 80 -4.82 -10.65 -0.71
C ALA A 80 -3.35 -11.08 -0.80
N TYR A 81 -2.42 -10.14 -0.98
CA TYR A 81 -0.98 -10.43 -0.98
C TYR A 81 -0.51 -10.96 0.36
N LEU A 82 -0.86 -10.32 1.48
CA LEU A 82 -0.46 -10.75 2.81
C LEU A 82 -0.96 -12.15 3.12
N THR A 83 -2.24 -12.42 2.86
CA THR A 83 -2.84 -13.74 3.11
C THR A 83 -2.24 -14.83 2.22
N THR A 84 -2.01 -14.53 0.94
CA THR A 84 -1.48 -15.52 0.00
C THR A 84 0.01 -15.81 0.25
N ALA A 85 0.80 -14.78 0.59
CA ALA A 85 2.22 -14.94 0.87
C ALA A 85 2.52 -15.51 2.28
N ASP A 86 1.52 -15.63 3.18
CA ASP A 86 1.73 -16.12 4.54
C ASP A 86 1.94 -17.64 4.57
N THR A 87 3.11 -18.05 4.14
CA THR A 87 3.56 -19.44 4.19
C THR A 87 4.62 -19.62 5.27
N GLU A 88 4.73 -20.84 5.77
CA GLU A 88 5.66 -21.18 6.86
C GLU A 88 7.12 -21.14 6.37
N PRO A 89 8.03 -20.42 7.06
CA PRO A 89 9.45 -20.44 6.75
C PRO A 89 10.09 -21.77 7.24
N VAL A 90 10.90 -22.38 6.40
CA VAL A 90 11.78 -23.48 6.72
C VAL A 90 13.19 -22.94 6.90
N ILE A 91 13.74 -23.05 8.11
CA ILE A 91 15.02 -22.45 8.50
C ILE A 91 16.00 -23.54 8.90
N TYR A 92 17.14 -23.58 8.23
CA TYR A 92 18.16 -24.59 8.48
C TYR A 92 19.58 -24.04 8.28
N VAL A 93 20.56 -24.75 8.87
CA VAL A 93 21.96 -24.32 8.86
C VAL A 93 22.78 -25.23 7.93
N LYS A 94 23.58 -24.59 7.09
CA LYS A 94 24.58 -25.28 6.24
C LYS A 94 26.01 -24.92 6.63
N ASP A 95 26.90 -25.90 6.60
CA ASP A 95 28.32 -25.69 6.79
C ASP A 95 28.99 -25.09 5.53
N VAL A 96 30.31 -24.92 5.58
CA VAL A 96 31.13 -24.42 4.47
C VAL A 96 31.10 -25.34 3.25
N ASN A 97 30.82 -26.64 3.44
CA ASN A 97 30.73 -27.65 2.39
C ASN A 97 29.31 -27.83 1.85
N ASP A 98 28.39 -26.94 2.20
CA ASP A 98 27.00 -26.95 1.79
C ASP A 98 26.15 -28.09 2.39
N LYS A 99 26.68 -28.81 3.39
CA LYS A 99 25.97 -29.84 4.13
C LYS A 99 25.25 -29.28 5.35
N ILE A 100 24.23 -30.00 5.81
CA ILE A 100 23.46 -29.58 6.99
C ILE A 100 24.32 -29.68 8.24
N ASP A 101 24.47 -28.56 8.97
CA ASP A 101 25.18 -28.48 10.24
C ASP A 101 24.21 -28.68 11.41
N ARG A 102 24.18 -29.89 11.98
CA ARG A 102 23.28 -30.22 13.10
C ARG A 102 23.61 -29.47 14.39
N ASN A 103 24.89 -29.14 14.63
CA ASN A 103 25.29 -28.39 15.83
C ASN A 103 24.86 -26.90 15.70
N GLY A 104 25.14 -26.30 14.55
CA GLY A 104 24.63 -24.96 14.23
C GLY A 104 23.12 -24.90 14.31
N GLN A 105 22.42 -25.96 13.85
CA GLN A 105 20.97 -26.04 13.93
C GLN A 105 20.42 -26.05 15.36
N LYS A 106 21.07 -26.78 16.27
CA LYS A 106 20.67 -26.78 17.71
C LYS A 106 20.80 -25.38 18.31
N THR A 107 21.90 -24.68 17.99
CA THR A 107 22.11 -23.30 18.43
C THR A 107 21.08 -22.37 17.84
N LEU A 108 20.79 -22.50 16.54
CA LEU A 108 19.77 -21.70 15.86
C LEU A 108 18.37 -21.95 16.44
N ASN A 109 18.01 -23.20 16.69
CA ASN A 109 16.73 -23.55 17.30
C ASN A 109 16.55 -22.89 18.67
N ALA A 110 17.57 -22.85 19.50
CA ALA A 110 17.53 -22.18 20.79
C ALA A 110 17.28 -20.65 20.62
N ILE A 111 17.85 -20.04 19.58
CA ILE A 111 17.60 -18.62 19.24
C ILE A 111 16.16 -18.45 18.74
N LEU A 112 15.70 -19.31 17.83
CA LEU A 112 14.34 -19.25 17.30
C LEU A 112 13.29 -19.45 18.40
N ASP A 113 13.54 -20.32 19.37
CA ASP A 113 12.64 -20.52 20.50
C ASP A 113 12.45 -19.23 21.30
N THR A 114 13.49 -18.40 21.44
CA THR A 114 13.34 -17.07 22.09
C THR A 114 12.47 -16.11 21.29
N LEU A 115 12.41 -16.28 19.97
CA LEU A 115 11.60 -15.43 19.06
C LEU A 115 10.17 -15.95 18.87
N THR A 116 9.86 -17.19 19.28
CA THR A 116 8.52 -17.77 19.21
C THR A 116 7.67 -17.45 20.43
N THR A 117 8.29 -17.19 21.57
CA THR A 117 7.61 -16.90 22.82
C THR A 117 7.39 -15.40 22.99
N ARG A 118 6.14 -14.98 23.16
CA ARG A 118 5.78 -13.58 23.45
C ARG A 118 5.98 -13.20 24.93
N TYR A 119 6.30 -14.18 25.78
CA TYR A 119 6.33 -14.00 27.22
C TYR A 119 7.76 -14.01 27.73
N ASP A 120 8.10 -12.99 28.50
CA ASP A 120 9.38 -12.89 29.22
C ASP A 120 9.10 -12.89 30.72
N TYR A 121 9.49 -13.97 31.40
CA TYR A 121 9.27 -14.14 32.84
C TYR A 121 10.08 -13.15 33.70
N ASN A 122 11.12 -12.56 33.15
CA ASN A 122 11.99 -11.66 33.87
C ASN A 122 11.59 -10.20 33.77
N THR A 123 10.59 -9.87 32.94
CA THR A 123 10.17 -8.48 32.73
C THR A 123 8.88 -8.20 33.48
N VAL A 124 8.91 -7.20 34.34
CA VAL A 124 7.74 -6.69 35.05
C VAL A 124 7.07 -5.61 34.17
N GLY A 125 5.82 -5.84 33.76
CA GLY A 125 5.05 -4.90 32.96
C GLY A 125 4.78 -5.39 31.53
N PHE A 126 4.22 -4.50 30.69
CA PHE A 126 3.92 -4.81 29.30
C PHE A 126 5.20 -4.74 28.47
N LEU A 127 5.58 -5.89 27.88
CA LEU A 127 6.66 -5.96 26.90
C LEU A 127 6.11 -6.47 25.57
N TYR A 128 6.21 -5.65 24.53
CA TYR A 128 5.89 -6.05 23.19
C TYR A 128 7.10 -6.75 22.55
N LYS A 129 7.04 -8.08 22.45
CA LYS A 129 8.01 -8.86 21.66
C LYS A 129 7.25 -9.52 20.50
N PRO A 130 7.45 -9.07 19.25
CA PRO A 130 6.83 -9.70 18.11
C PRO A 130 7.41 -11.10 17.88
N THR A 131 6.55 -12.05 17.51
CA THR A 131 7.01 -13.38 17.09
C THR A 131 7.63 -13.32 15.70
N LEU A 132 8.44 -14.30 15.31
CA LEU A 132 9.02 -14.42 13.97
C LEU A 132 7.94 -14.35 12.87
N ARG A 133 6.79 -15.00 13.09
CA ARG A 133 5.64 -14.94 12.17
C ARG A 133 5.08 -13.52 12.07
N ALA A 134 4.85 -12.86 13.20
CA ALA A 134 4.36 -11.49 13.21
C ALA A 134 5.35 -10.52 12.53
N MET A 135 6.65 -10.67 12.78
CA MET A 135 7.68 -9.89 12.11
C MET A 135 7.72 -10.17 10.59
N SER A 136 7.53 -11.42 10.17
CA SER A 136 7.48 -11.75 8.74
C SER A 136 6.26 -11.15 8.03
N GLU A 137 5.11 -11.07 8.71
CA GLU A 137 3.91 -10.38 8.22
C GLU A 137 4.16 -8.87 8.12
N GLU A 138 4.76 -8.27 9.14
CA GLU A 138 5.16 -6.87 9.16
C GLU A 138 6.16 -6.54 8.03
N LEU A 139 7.12 -7.42 7.78
CA LEU A 139 8.06 -7.29 6.66
C LEU A 139 7.36 -7.37 5.30
N ARG A 140 6.38 -8.27 5.12
CA ARG A 140 5.58 -8.32 3.88
C ARG A 140 4.81 -7.02 3.66
N TYR A 141 4.20 -6.50 4.71
CA TYR A 141 3.49 -5.23 4.67
C TYR A 141 4.44 -4.07 4.32
N MET A 142 5.60 -4.02 4.99
CA MET A 142 6.65 -3.03 4.72
C MET A 142 7.14 -3.12 3.27
N LEU A 143 7.31 -4.33 2.73
CA LEU A 143 7.74 -4.54 1.35
C LEU A 143 6.73 -4.02 0.33
N LEU A 144 5.44 -4.25 0.57
CA LEU A 144 4.38 -3.74 -0.29
C LEU A 144 4.30 -2.21 -0.27
N LEU A 145 4.55 -1.59 0.88
CA LEU A 145 4.47 -0.14 1.02
C LEU A 145 5.74 0.60 0.63
N ARG A 146 6.91 0.04 0.95
CA ARG A 146 8.21 0.74 0.82
C ARG A 146 9.10 0.16 -0.28
N GLY A 147 8.90 -1.11 -0.63
CA GLY A 147 9.74 -1.83 -1.61
C GLY A 147 11.10 -2.24 -1.07
N MET A 148 11.41 -1.98 0.19
CA MET A 148 12.64 -2.39 0.85
C MET A 148 12.38 -2.76 2.31
N LEU A 149 13.31 -3.52 2.88
CA LEU A 149 13.28 -4.03 4.24
C LEU A 149 14.54 -3.63 4.96
N VAL A 150 14.42 -3.26 6.22
CA VAL A 150 15.55 -2.97 7.09
C VAL A 150 15.35 -3.63 8.43
N GLY A 151 16.34 -4.41 8.87
CA GLY A 151 16.34 -5.07 10.15
C GLY A 151 17.65 -4.90 10.89
N GLU A 152 17.58 -4.78 12.19
CA GLU A 152 18.72 -4.68 13.08
C GLU A 152 18.70 -5.83 14.08
N ALA A 153 19.83 -6.54 14.18
CA ALA A 153 20.09 -7.49 15.26
C ALA A 153 20.68 -6.74 16.45
N ILE A 154 19.92 -6.65 17.54
CA ILE A 154 20.38 -6.02 18.78
C ILE A 154 21.23 -7.00 19.53
N VAL A 155 22.45 -6.56 19.87
CA VAL A 155 23.45 -7.37 20.55
C VAL A 155 23.85 -6.64 21.82
N SER A 156 23.94 -7.37 22.94
CA SER A 156 24.41 -6.81 24.21
C SER A 156 25.90 -6.45 24.15
N LYS A 157 26.39 -5.73 25.13
CA LYS A 157 27.82 -5.37 25.22
C LYS A 157 28.74 -6.60 25.34
N GLU A 158 28.21 -7.70 25.82
CA GLU A 158 28.89 -8.98 25.95
C GLU A 158 28.90 -9.79 24.63
N GLY A 159 28.30 -9.25 23.56
CA GLY A 159 28.20 -9.96 22.26
C GLY A 159 27.08 -10.98 22.18
N VAL A 160 26.16 -10.99 23.13
CA VAL A 160 25.02 -11.91 23.13
C VAL A 160 23.85 -11.29 22.40
N PHE A 161 23.19 -12.09 21.57
CA PHE A 161 21.96 -11.69 20.89
C PHE A 161 20.83 -11.41 21.90
N ASP A 162 20.15 -10.27 21.74
CA ASP A 162 19.04 -9.84 22.60
C ASP A 162 17.71 -9.85 21.85
N ALA A 163 17.62 -9.12 20.75
CA ALA A 163 16.37 -8.95 19.99
C ALA A 163 16.61 -8.61 18.52
N ILE A 164 15.54 -8.69 17.72
CA ILE A 164 15.50 -8.14 16.36
C ILE A 164 14.57 -6.93 16.35
N ARG A 165 15.02 -5.86 15.75
CA ARG A 165 14.21 -4.67 15.51
C ARG A 165 14.04 -4.44 14.01
N LEU A 166 12.80 -4.28 13.59
CA LEU A 166 12.47 -3.83 12.23
C LEU A 166 12.46 -2.30 12.19
N ILE A 167 13.01 -1.73 11.13
CA ILE A 167 13.14 -0.27 10.96
C ILE A 167 12.35 0.12 9.73
N ASP A 168 11.39 1.05 9.87
CA ASP A 168 10.64 1.57 8.73
C ASP A 168 11.58 2.37 7.81
N PRO A 169 11.73 1.96 6.54
CA PRO A 169 12.59 2.64 5.57
C PRO A 169 12.27 4.13 5.36
N ILE A 170 11.03 4.57 5.63
CA ILE A 170 10.66 5.99 5.53
C ILE A 170 11.41 6.85 6.54
N SER A 171 11.83 6.26 7.66
CA SER A 171 12.61 6.96 8.68
C SER A 171 14.09 7.08 8.33
N LEU A 172 14.54 6.49 7.22
CA LEU A 172 15.94 6.47 6.83
C LEU A 172 16.28 7.59 5.87
N GLN A 173 17.44 8.20 6.09
CA GLN A 173 18.13 9.07 5.14
C GLN A 173 19.47 8.46 4.78
N TRP A 174 19.84 8.55 3.51
CA TRP A 174 21.07 7.97 2.98
C TRP A 174 22.09 9.09 2.72
N PHE A 175 23.24 8.95 3.31
CA PHE A 175 24.35 9.89 3.15
C PHE A 175 25.51 9.22 2.40
N GLU A 176 26.02 9.90 1.39
CA GLU A 176 27.19 9.45 0.67
C GLU A 176 28.44 9.94 1.39
N LYS A 177 29.29 9.00 1.83
CA LYS A 177 30.60 9.30 2.40
C LYS A 177 31.61 9.62 1.28
N THR A 178 32.73 10.26 1.66
CA THR A 178 33.81 10.67 0.73
C THR A 178 34.34 9.52 -0.16
N ASN A 179 34.17 8.27 0.26
CA ASN A 179 34.58 7.08 -0.49
C ASN A 179 33.46 6.52 -1.40
N GLY A 180 32.35 7.24 -1.60
CA GLY A 180 31.20 6.80 -2.38
C GLY A 180 30.30 5.79 -1.66
N ARG A 181 30.59 5.43 -0.40
CA ARG A 181 29.76 4.53 0.38
C ARG A 181 28.51 5.23 0.91
N LEU A 182 27.34 4.67 0.63
CA LEU A 182 26.07 5.12 1.19
C LEU A 182 25.88 4.57 2.60
N VAL A 183 25.55 5.46 3.53
CA VAL A 183 25.35 5.13 4.94
C VAL A 183 23.94 5.57 5.34
N PRO A 184 23.14 4.68 5.94
CA PRO A 184 21.82 5.02 6.42
C PRO A 184 21.91 5.71 7.80
N GLU A 185 21.09 6.74 7.97
CA GLU A 185 20.83 7.38 9.28
C GLU A 185 19.32 7.36 9.54
N GLN A 186 18.91 7.00 10.74
CA GLN A 186 17.52 7.05 11.14
C GLN A 186 17.17 8.43 11.68
N VAL A 187 16.08 8.99 11.17
CA VAL A 187 15.49 10.24 11.67
C VAL A 187 14.42 9.89 12.70
N PRO A 188 14.60 10.23 13.99
CA PRO A 188 13.62 9.94 15.01
C PRO A 188 12.31 10.68 14.77
N SER A 189 11.17 10.00 14.86
CA SER A 189 9.83 10.60 14.69
C SER A 189 9.49 11.66 15.76
N GLY A 190 10.09 11.56 16.95
CA GLY A 190 9.91 12.51 18.05
C GLY A 190 10.82 13.75 18.01
N GLY A 191 11.58 13.94 16.95
CA GLY A 191 12.65 14.94 16.87
C GLY A 191 13.90 14.52 17.65
N GLY A 192 15.03 15.16 17.36
CA GLY A 192 16.31 14.84 17.95
C GLY A 192 17.41 14.73 16.90
N ASN A 193 18.58 14.27 17.31
CA ASN A 193 19.69 14.03 16.40
C ASN A 193 19.47 12.74 15.62
N ASN A 194 19.87 12.72 14.35
CA ASN A 194 19.87 11.52 13.56
C ASN A 194 20.74 10.43 14.21
N ILE A 195 20.28 9.20 14.11
CA ILE A 195 20.98 8.02 14.63
C ILE A 195 21.66 7.35 13.45
N SER A 196 22.99 7.27 13.49
CA SER A 196 23.74 6.54 12.48
C SER A 196 23.45 5.04 12.59
N LEU A 197 23.14 4.41 11.48
CA LEU A 197 22.94 2.96 11.35
C LEU A 197 24.10 2.29 10.62
N ASP A 198 25.27 2.90 10.61
CA ASP A 198 26.50 2.34 10.04
C ASP A 198 27.09 1.24 10.95
N PHE A 199 26.29 0.23 11.25
CA PHE A 199 26.66 -0.93 12.08
C PHE A 199 26.59 -2.22 11.28
N VAL A 200 27.44 -3.18 11.64
CA VAL A 200 27.48 -4.52 11.04
C VAL A 200 26.19 -5.31 11.30
N SER A 201 25.46 -4.94 12.35
CA SER A 201 24.21 -5.59 12.75
C SER A 201 22.96 -5.07 12.03
N VAL A 202 23.09 -4.11 11.11
CA VAL A 202 22.00 -3.58 10.30
C VAL A 202 22.03 -4.19 8.92
N PHE A 203 20.91 -4.76 8.51
CA PHE A 203 20.74 -5.47 7.25
C PHE A 203 19.64 -4.86 6.42
N VAL A 204 19.82 -4.88 5.10
CA VAL A 204 18.88 -4.31 4.14
C VAL A 204 18.63 -5.32 3.03
N SER A 205 17.36 -5.48 2.66
CA SER A 205 16.96 -6.25 1.49
C SER A 205 15.94 -5.48 0.66
N TYR A 206 15.84 -5.76 -0.63
CA TYR A 206 15.07 -4.98 -1.58
C TYR A 206 14.14 -5.85 -2.42
N TYR A 207 12.98 -5.29 -2.73
CA TYR A 207 12.13 -5.81 -3.79
C TYR A 207 12.43 -5.10 -5.10
N ARG A 208 13.16 -5.75 -6.01
CA ARG A 208 13.54 -5.19 -7.32
C ARG A 208 14.23 -3.83 -7.20
N GLN A 209 15.40 -3.83 -6.59
CA GLN A 209 16.21 -2.62 -6.42
C GLN A 209 16.54 -1.96 -7.77
N ASP A 210 16.39 -0.65 -7.83
CA ASP A 210 16.99 0.17 -8.88
C ASP A 210 18.50 0.30 -8.58
N PRO A 211 19.39 -0.16 -9.48
CA PRO A 211 20.84 -0.14 -9.23
C PRO A 211 21.42 1.25 -8.94
N MET A 212 20.71 2.29 -9.36
CA MET A 212 21.15 3.68 -9.21
C MET A 212 20.68 4.33 -7.90
N LYS A 213 19.91 3.63 -7.09
CA LYS A 213 19.30 4.18 -5.88
C LYS A 213 19.57 3.32 -4.65
N ALA A 214 19.81 3.98 -3.52
CA ALA A 214 19.94 3.33 -2.23
C ALA A 214 18.58 2.87 -1.62
N TYR A 215 17.48 3.36 -2.15
CA TYR A 215 16.12 3.01 -1.74
C TYR A 215 15.34 2.44 -2.92
N SER A 216 14.36 1.62 -2.61
CA SER A 216 13.43 1.08 -3.59
C SER A 216 12.08 1.79 -3.50
N SER A 217 11.25 1.57 -4.50
CA SER A 217 9.89 2.09 -4.53
C SER A 217 8.91 0.94 -4.31
N SER A 218 7.78 1.23 -3.67
CA SER A 218 6.69 0.28 -3.53
C SER A 218 6.28 -0.31 -4.90
N PRO A 219 5.97 -1.60 -4.98
CA PRO A 219 5.40 -2.20 -6.19
C PRO A 219 4.06 -1.56 -6.61
N PHE A 220 3.40 -0.84 -5.69
CA PHE A 220 2.10 -0.19 -5.90
C PHE A 220 2.20 1.31 -6.24
N VAL A 221 3.39 1.87 -6.42
CA VAL A 221 3.54 3.30 -6.76
C VAL A 221 2.71 3.70 -7.97
N SER A 222 2.61 2.82 -8.98
CA SER A 222 1.83 3.08 -10.19
C SER A 222 0.32 3.22 -9.95
N CYS A 223 -0.22 2.60 -8.88
CA CYS A 223 -1.65 2.67 -8.60
C CYS A 223 -2.10 4.04 -8.04
N ILE A 224 -1.19 4.83 -7.48
CA ILE A 224 -1.52 6.13 -6.87
C ILE A 224 -2.26 7.03 -7.87
N ASN A 225 -1.75 7.13 -9.09
CA ASN A 225 -2.33 7.97 -10.12
C ASN A 225 -3.66 7.41 -10.66
N THR A 226 -3.75 6.08 -10.83
CA THR A 226 -4.96 5.42 -11.34
C THR A 226 -6.10 5.50 -10.32
N VAL A 227 -5.81 5.31 -9.04
CA VAL A 227 -6.80 5.47 -7.96
C VAL A 227 -7.26 6.92 -7.85
N ALA A 228 -6.33 7.89 -7.88
CA ALA A 228 -6.66 9.30 -7.83
C ALA A 228 -7.54 9.73 -9.01
N ALA A 229 -7.24 9.26 -10.24
CA ALA A 229 -8.05 9.53 -11.42
C ALA A 229 -9.46 8.93 -11.28
N ARG A 230 -9.56 7.68 -10.80
CA ARG A 230 -10.85 7.02 -10.57
C ARG A 230 -11.69 7.76 -9.53
N GLN A 231 -11.11 8.16 -8.41
CA GLN A 231 -11.82 8.89 -7.36
C GLN A 231 -12.33 10.25 -7.87
N ARG A 232 -11.54 10.98 -8.67
CA ARG A 232 -11.97 12.23 -9.28
C ARG A 232 -13.18 12.02 -10.19
N ILE A 233 -13.12 11.04 -11.08
CA ILE A 233 -14.21 10.74 -12.01
C ILE A 233 -15.47 10.32 -11.24
N ILE A 234 -15.35 9.47 -10.23
CA ILE A 234 -16.50 9.08 -9.39
C ILE A 234 -17.11 10.28 -8.69
N ASN A 235 -16.29 11.18 -8.15
CA ASN A 235 -16.77 12.41 -7.52
C ASN A 235 -17.47 13.34 -8.52
N ASP A 236 -16.95 13.49 -9.72
CA ASP A 236 -17.57 14.31 -10.77
C ASP A 236 -18.88 13.68 -11.25
N LEU A 237 -18.92 12.35 -11.37
CA LEU A 237 -20.16 11.63 -11.67
C LEU A 237 -21.21 11.83 -10.58
N TYR A 238 -20.81 11.73 -9.32
CA TYR A 238 -21.70 12.00 -8.21
C TYR A 238 -22.25 13.41 -8.26
N ARG A 239 -21.40 14.41 -8.58
CA ARG A 239 -21.85 15.80 -8.78
C ARG A 239 -22.81 15.93 -9.97
N ILE A 240 -22.50 15.29 -11.10
CA ILE A 240 -23.39 15.27 -12.26
C ILE A 240 -24.73 14.63 -11.89
N MET A 241 -24.71 13.50 -11.20
CA MET A 241 -25.93 12.83 -10.72
C MET A 241 -26.75 13.72 -9.77
N LEU A 242 -26.10 14.44 -8.87
CA LEU A 242 -26.81 15.42 -8.02
C LEU A 242 -27.43 16.56 -8.82
N ILE A 243 -26.80 16.98 -9.91
CA ILE A 243 -27.31 18.04 -10.77
C ILE A 243 -28.41 17.54 -11.70
N THR A 244 -28.23 16.35 -12.29
CA THR A 244 -29.15 15.81 -13.31
C THR A 244 -30.20 14.88 -12.74
N GLY A 245 -29.91 14.19 -11.62
CA GLY A 245 -30.80 13.19 -11.03
C GLY A 245 -31.97 13.79 -10.24
N TYR A 246 -31.83 15.01 -9.78
CA TYR A 246 -32.92 15.72 -9.13
C TYR A 246 -33.60 16.63 -10.15
N PRO A 247 -34.90 16.43 -10.46
CA PRO A 247 -35.66 17.39 -11.27
C PRO A 247 -35.62 18.73 -10.56
N ARG A 248 -35.05 19.71 -11.24
CA ARG A 248 -35.03 21.10 -10.73
C ARG A 248 -36.28 21.82 -11.21
N LEU A 249 -36.95 22.43 -10.27
CA LEU A 249 -38.06 23.29 -10.59
C LEU A 249 -37.52 24.62 -11.13
N ASP A 250 -37.83 24.94 -12.37
CA ASP A 250 -37.59 26.23 -12.99
C ASP A 250 -38.86 27.08 -12.84
N ILE A 251 -38.70 28.23 -12.25
CA ILE A 251 -39.84 29.12 -11.97
C ILE A 251 -39.61 30.40 -12.70
N GLU A 252 -40.39 30.59 -13.76
CA GLU A 252 -40.48 31.82 -14.50
C GLU A 252 -41.55 32.72 -13.88
N VAL A 253 -41.18 33.91 -13.41
CA VAL A 253 -42.10 34.91 -12.92
C VAL A 253 -42.43 35.85 -14.07
N LEU A 254 -43.69 35.84 -14.50
CA LEU A 254 -44.15 36.69 -15.58
C LEU A 254 -44.35 38.13 -15.08
N GLU A 255 -43.35 38.96 -15.31
CA GLU A 255 -43.32 40.36 -14.84
C GLU A 255 -44.52 41.16 -15.29
N ASP A 256 -44.96 41.01 -16.54
CA ASP A 256 -46.12 41.69 -17.09
C ASP A 256 -47.41 41.41 -16.29
N VAL A 257 -47.58 40.20 -15.83
CA VAL A 257 -48.75 39.78 -15.03
C VAL A 257 -48.64 40.30 -13.59
N VAL A 258 -47.45 40.33 -13.02
CA VAL A 258 -47.18 40.90 -11.70
C VAL A 258 -47.46 42.40 -11.71
N VAL A 259 -46.98 43.12 -12.73
CA VAL A 259 -47.23 44.55 -12.92
C VAL A 259 -48.71 44.83 -13.14
N LYS A 260 -49.41 43.98 -13.91
CA LYS A 260 -50.88 44.18 -14.17
C LYS A 260 -51.68 43.97 -12.89
N ASN A 261 -51.25 43.11 -11.98
CA ASN A 261 -51.95 42.83 -10.73
C ASN A 261 -51.51 43.72 -9.55
N ALA A 262 -50.49 44.57 -9.75
CA ALA A 262 -50.02 45.48 -8.73
C ALA A 262 -51.12 46.51 -8.33
N PRO A 263 -51.21 46.93 -7.07
CA PRO A 263 -52.13 48.01 -6.63
C PRO A 263 -51.91 49.30 -7.35
N LEU A 264 -53.01 50.12 -7.56
CA LEU A 264 -52.94 51.30 -8.32
C LEU A 264 -52.02 52.42 -7.78
N ASP A 265 -51.85 52.47 -6.47
CA ASP A 265 -50.95 53.34 -5.72
C ASP A 265 -49.45 52.99 -5.91
N ILE A 266 -49.14 51.79 -6.34
CA ILE A 266 -47.78 51.33 -6.61
C ILE A 266 -47.44 51.51 -8.10
N LYS A 267 -48.41 51.38 -9.00
CA LYS A 267 -48.21 51.48 -10.44
C LYS A 267 -47.73 52.88 -10.91
N GLY A 268 -48.05 53.96 -10.16
CA GLY A 268 -47.64 55.29 -10.46
C GLY A 268 -46.20 55.65 -10.08
N ASP A 269 -45.52 54.81 -9.32
CA ASP A 269 -44.17 55.09 -8.83
C ASP A 269 -43.22 53.96 -9.25
N PRO A 270 -42.26 54.25 -10.17
CA PRO A 270 -41.35 53.22 -10.68
C PRO A 270 -40.49 52.53 -9.58
N LEU A 271 -40.14 53.27 -8.53
CA LEU A 271 -39.33 52.71 -7.43
C LEU A 271 -40.14 51.72 -6.57
N LYS A 272 -41.38 52.04 -6.26
CA LYS A 272 -42.30 51.18 -5.52
C LYS A 272 -42.68 49.94 -6.34
N LEU A 273 -42.81 50.09 -7.66
CA LEU A 273 -43.07 48.97 -8.55
C LEU A 273 -41.94 47.98 -8.59
N THR A 274 -40.69 48.46 -8.70
CA THR A 274 -39.50 47.61 -8.65
C THR A 274 -39.37 46.90 -7.30
N GLN A 275 -39.65 47.60 -6.21
CA GLN A 275 -39.66 46.96 -4.86
C GLN A 275 -40.74 45.89 -4.74
N TYR A 276 -41.91 46.11 -5.29
CA TYR A 276 -43.00 45.14 -5.29
C TYR A 276 -42.66 43.88 -6.07
N ILE A 277 -42.04 44.02 -7.25
CA ILE A 277 -41.57 42.90 -8.07
C ILE A 277 -40.51 42.12 -7.30
N ASN A 278 -39.51 42.79 -6.73
CA ASN A 278 -38.44 42.15 -5.97
C ASN A 278 -38.96 41.41 -4.71
N ASN A 279 -39.94 42.02 -4.00
CA ASN A 279 -40.58 41.38 -2.86
C ASN A 279 -41.37 40.13 -3.28
N THR A 280 -42.05 40.19 -4.42
CA THR A 280 -42.77 39.04 -4.98
C THR A 280 -41.82 37.90 -5.34
N ILE A 281 -40.72 38.23 -6.02
CA ILE A 281 -39.66 37.24 -6.37
C ILE A 281 -39.07 36.62 -5.09
N THR A 282 -38.75 37.43 -4.09
CA THR A 282 -38.21 36.97 -2.81
C THR A 282 -39.21 36.07 -2.07
N SER A 283 -40.48 36.41 -2.06
CA SER A 283 -41.54 35.60 -1.46
C SER A 283 -41.68 34.24 -2.16
N ILE A 284 -41.66 34.21 -3.48
CA ILE A 284 -41.70 32.99 -4.27
C ILE A 284 -40.44 32.14 -4.00
N THR A 285 -39.28 32.77 -4.02
CA THR A 285 -38.00 32.06 -3.73
C THR A 285 -38.00 31.39 -2.36
N ASN A 286 -38.50 32.10 -1.33
CA ASN A 286 -38.62 31.55 0.02
C ASN A 286 -39.62 30.40 0.11
N THR A 287 -40.74 30.50 -0.63
CA THR A 287 -41.74 29.42 -0.66
C THR A 287 -41.18 28.18 -1.32
N VAL A 288 -40.48 28.35 -2.44
CA VAL A 288 -39.90 27.23 -3.20
C VAL A 288 -38.71 26.57 -2.50
N SER A 289 -37.86 27.39 -1.86
CA SER A 289 -36.71 26.84 -1.11
C SER A 289 -37.12 25.95 0.08
N ASN A 290 -38.33 26.12 0.58
CA ASN A 290 -38.89 25.30 1.66
C ASN A 290 -39.80 24.18 1.17
N LEU A 291 -40.00 24.03 -0.14
CA LEU A 291 -40.87 23.02 -0.72
C LEU A 291 -40.19 21.60 -0.56
N ARG A 292 -40.94 20.67 0.00
CA ARG A 292 -40.51 19.27 0.06
C ARG A 292 -40.95 18.55 -1.21
N ALA A 293 -40.21 17.48 -1.55
CA ALA A 293 -40.46 16.70 -2.76
C ALA A 293 -41.86 16.05 -2.84
N ASP A 294 -42.54 15.93 -1.71
CA ASP A 294 -43.89 15.36 -1.57
C ASP A 294 -45.01 16.41 -1.52
N GLN A 295 -44.67 17.69 -1.62
CA GLN A 295 -45.62 18.80 -1.56
C GLN A 295 -46.01 19.28 -2.95
N ALA A 296 -47.30 19.51 -3.15
CA ALA A 296 -47.80 20.14 -4.38
C ALA A 296 -47.48 21.63 -4.41
N PHE A 297 -46.91 22.12 -5.52
CA PHE A 297 -46.68 23.53 -5.74
C PHE A 297 -47.92 24.12 -6.42
N VAL A 298 -48.65 24.97 -5.66
CA VAL A 298 -49.82 25.66 -6.15
C VAL A 298 -49.42 27.11 -6.44
N HIS A 299 -49.65 27.58 -7.67
CA HIS A 299 -49.24 28.90 -8.12
C HIS A 299 -50.39 29.61 -8.89
N THR A 300 -50.28 30.92 -9.02
CA THR A 300 -51.16 31.75 -9.81
C THR A 300 -50.63 31.90 -11.24
N ASP A 301 -51.42 32.51 -12.15
CA ASP A 301 -51.06 32.77 -13.55
C ASP A 301 -49.77 33.57 -13.75
N SER A 302 -49.30 34.24 -12.69
CA SER A 302 -48.06 35.03 -12.71
C SER A 302 -46.78 34.16 -12.61
N ILE A 303 -46.94 32.87 -12.37
CA ILE A 303 -45.83 31.96 -12.19
C ILE A 303 -45.97 30.78 -13.18
N LYS A 304 -44.95 30.56 -13.96
CA LYS A 304 -44.81 29.32 -14.74
C LYS A 304 -43.80 28.41 -14.05
N ALA A 305 -44.19 27.20 -13.76
CA ALA A 305 -43.30 26.21 -13.20
C ALA A 305 -43.06 25.10 -14.23
N ASP A 306 -41.83 24.91 -14.62
CA ASP A 306 -41.41 23.80 -15.47
C ASP A 306 -40.33 22.99 -14.76
N MET A 307 -40.21 21.72 -15.10
CA MET A 307 -39.12 20.90 -14.59
C MET A 307 -37.98 20.87 -15.60
N VAL A 308 -36.87 21.49 -15.26
CA VAL A 308 -35.63 21.39 -16.01
C VAL A 308 -35.09 19.97 -15.79
N ASN A 309 -34.65 19.30 -16.84
CA ASN A 309 -34.12 17.92 -16.89
C ASN A 309 -35.12 16.79 -17.13
N THR A 310 -36.45 17.07 -17.23
CA THR A 310 -37.38 16.00 -17.65
C THR A 310 -37.35 15.75 -19.17
N LYS A 311 -36.84 16.70 -19.96
CA LYS A 311 -36.77 16.61 -21.42
C LYS A 311 -35.39 16.34 -22.01
N SER A 312 -34.35 16.19 -21.19
CA SER A 312 -33.00 15.85 -21.64
C SER A 312 -32.85 14.33 -21.90
N ALA A 313 -33.83 13.71 -22.54
CA ALA A 313 -33.82 12.32 -22.94
C ALA A 313 -32.87 12.08 -24.15
N GLY A 314 -31.61 12.56 -24.08
CA GLY A 314 -30.70 12.40 -25.20
C GLY A 314 -29.22 12.26 -24.87
N MET A 315 -28.83 12.59 -23.65
CA MET A 315 -27.41 12.47 -23.26
C MET A 315 -27.28 11.54 -22.07
N THR A 316 -27.58 10.26 -22.28
CA THR A 316 -27.08 9.22 -21.37
C THR A 316 -25.58 9.10 -21.62
N LEU A 317 -24.79 9.78 -20.81
CA LEU A 317 -23.35 9.56 -20.78
C LEU A 317 -23.15 8.06 -20.42
N ASP A 318 -22.70 7.26 -21.37
CA ASP A 318 -22.35 5.87 -21.08
C ASP A 318 -21.02 5.85 -20.27
N ILE A 319 -21.18 5.78 -18.95
CA ILE A 319 -20.10 5.85 -17.98
C ILE A 319 -19.42 4.49 -17.80
N GLN A 320 -20.12 3.41 -18.15
CA GLN A 320 -19.67 2.05 -17.93
C GLN A 320 -18.30 1.74 -18.58
N PRO A 321 -18.02 2.11 -19.86
CA PRO A 321 -16.72 1.89 -20.46
C PRO A 321 -15.58 2.62 -19.75
N ILE A 322 -15.84 3.84 -19.28
CA ILE A 322 -14.84 4.66 -18.58
C ILE A 322 -14.48 4.00 -17.24
N ILE A 323 -15.48 3.62 -16.44
CA ILE A 323 -15.27 2.92 -15.17
C ILE A 323 -14.56 1.58 -15.40
N LYS A 324 -14.95 0.82 -16.42
CA LYS A 324 -14.30 -0.46 -16.77
C LYS A 324 -12.82 -0.28 -17.10
N THR A 325 -12.48 0.74 -17.87
CA THR A 325 -11.09 1.06 -18.23
C THR A 325 -10.28 1.48 -17.00
N LEU A 326 -10.83 2.34 -16.15
CA LEU A 326 -10.16 2.78 -14.93
C LEU A 326 -9.94 1.64 -13.92
N ASN A 327 -10.95 0.77 -13.78
CA ASN A 327 -10.81 -0.41 -12.93
C ASN A 327 -9.72 -1.35 -13.46
N ALA A 328 -9.64 -1.57 -14.79
CA ALA A 328 -8.58 -2.38 -15.38
C ALA A 328 -7.17 -1.76 -15.17
N GLN A 329 -7.05 -0.45 -15.31
CA GLN A 329 -5.80 0.25 -15.03
C GLN A 329 -5.42 0.17 -13.54
N ASN A 330 -6.41 0.29 -12.64
CA ASN A 330 -6.18 0.17 -11.20
C ASN A 330 -5.73 -1.24 -10.83
N GLN A 331 -6.36 -2.28 -11.39
CA GLN A 331 -5.95 -3.67 -11.21
C GLN A 331 -4.52 -3.92 -11.69
N ALA A 332 -4.16 -3.38 -12.86
CA ALA A 332 -2.80 -3.46 -13.38
C ALA A 332 -1.79 -2.74 -12.46
N GLY A 333 -2.14 -1.56 -11.94
CA GLY A 333 -1.32 -0.81 -10.99
C GLY A 333 -1.12 -1.52 -9.65
N LEU A 334 -2.14 -2.21 -9.15
CA LEU A 334 -2.10 -3.04 -7.95
C LEU A 334 -1.53 -4.45 -8.21
N ARG A 335 -1.29 -4.80 -9.48
CA ARG A 335 -0.80 -6.13 -9.90
C ARG A 335 -1.67 -7.28 -9.40
N VAL A 336 -2.98 -7.04 -9.30
CA VAL A 336 -3.98 -8.05 -8.92
C VAL A 336 -4.89 -8.34 -10.10
N MET A 337 -5.41 -9.55 -10.14
CA MET A 337 -6.36 -9.95 -11.15
C MET A 337 -7.78 -9.52 -10.79
N ALA A 338 -8.64 -9.38 -11.79
CA ALA A 338 -10.04 -8.99 -11.59
C ALA A 338 -10.78 -9.94 -10.64
N THR A 339 -10.50 -11.24 -10.74
CA THR A 339 -11.03 -12.30 -9.88
C THR A 339 -10.68 -12.10 -8.42
N THR A 340 -9.46 -11.66 -8.10
CA THR A 340 -9.00 -11.40 -6.73
C THR A 340 -9.78 -10.25 -6.07
N LEU A 341 -10.23 -9.27 -6.86
CA LEU A 341 -11.05 -8.15 -6.39
C LEU A 341 -12.57 -8.41 -6.50
N GLY A 342 -12.99 -9.64 -6.77
CA GLY A 342 -14.40 -10.01 -6.91
C GLY A 342 -15.08 -9.45 -8.16
N ARG A 343 -14.32 -9.05 -9.18
CA ARG A 343 -14.82 -8.48 -10.44
C ARG A 343 -14.60 -9.36 -11.66
N GLY A 344 -14.26 -10.62 -11.44
CA GLY A 344 -13.96 -11.56 -12.53
C GLY A 344 -15.22 -12.00 -13.25
N GLU A 345 -15.28 -11.77 -14.55
CA GLU A 345 -16.24 -12.40 -15.48
C GLU A 345 -15.60 -13.60 -16.19
N SER A 346 -14.45 -14.06 -15.71
CA SER A 346 -13.62 -15.08 -16.35
C SER A 346 -14.20 -16.47 -16.19
N GLY A 347 -14.08 -17.30 -17.24
CA GLY A 347 -14.37 -18.72 -17.14
C GLY A 347 -13.42 -19.43 -16.15
N VAL A 348 -13.83 -20.60 -15.64
CA VAL A 348 -13.11 -21.36 -14.59
C VAL A 348 -11.63 -21.58 -14.93
N ASN A 349 -11.31 -21.91 -16.18
CA ASN A 349 -9.92 -22.15 -16.62
C ASN A 349 -9.06 -20.87 -16.56
N THR A 350 -9.61 -19.73 -16.96
CA THR A 350 -8.88 -18.44 -16.90
C THR A 350 -8.67 -18.04 -15.45
N ALA A 351 -9.67 -18.20 -14.59
CA ALA A 351 -9.56 -17.89 -13.17
C ALA A 351 -8.47 -18.73 -12.47
N SER A 352 -8.30 -20.00 -12.83
CA SER A 352 -7.25 -20.85 -12.25
C SER A 352 -5.83 -20.40 -12.66
N VAL A 353 -5.64 -19.99 -13.91
CA VAL A 353 -4.37 -19.44 -14.41
C VAL A 353 -4.07 -18.10 -13.75
N GLU A 354 -5.07 -17.23 -13.63
CA GLU A 354 -4.93 -15.95 -12.93
C GLU A 354 -4.53 -16.16 -11.46
N ALA A 355 -5.18 -17.09 -10.77
CA ALA A 355 -4.86 -17.42 -9.38
C ALA A 355 -3.41 -17.94 -9.25
N ALA A 356 -2.95 -18.80 -10.17
CA ALA A 356 -1.58 -19.30 -10.16
C ALA A 356 -0.55 -18.19 -10.41
N LEU A 357 -0.83 -17.26 -11.32
CA LEU A 357 0.02 -16.09 -11.57
C LEU A 357 0.06 -15.16 -10.36
N PHE A 358 -1.08 -14.94 -9.71
CA PHE A 358 -1.15 -14.14 -8.50
C PHE A 358 -0.36 -14.79 -7.36
N ALA A 359 -0.47 -16.11 -7.16
CA ALA A 359 0.32 -16.85 -6.19
C ALA A 359 1.82 -16.67 -6.40
N LYS A 360 2.28 -16.76 -7.66
CA LYS A 360 3.69 -16.51 -8.02
C LYS A 360 4.15 -15.09 -7.68
N ASN A 361 3.29 -14.09 -7.90
CA ASN A 361 3.59 -12.71 -7.53
C ASN A 361 3.64 -12.53 -6.00
N ALA A 362 2.78 -13.21 -5.27
CA ALA A 362 2.78 -13.21 -3.81
C ALA A 362 4.02 -13.92 -3.24
N GLU A 363 4.39 -15.09 -3.79
CA GLU A 363 5.63 -15.80 -3.43
C GLU A 363 6.88 -14.93 -3.59
N ALA A 364 6.92 -14.08 -4.62
CA ALA A 364 8.06 -13.19 -4.87
C ALA A 364 8.32 -12.19 -3.71
N LEU A 365 7.33 -11.93 -2.86
CA LEU A 365 7.52 -11.12 -1.65
C LEU A 365 8.36 -11.84 -0.60
N ASN A 366 8.34 -13.15 -0.57
CA ASN A 366 9.07 -13.93 0.42
C ASN A 366 10.59 -13.99 0.13
N THR A 367 11.02 -13.72 -1.11
CA THR A 367 12.44 -13.74 -1.48
C THR A 367 13.29 -12.72 -0.69
N PRO A 368 12.99 -11.40 -0.71
CA PRO A 368 13.77 -10.44 0.05
C PRO A 368 13.63 -10.62 1.57
N ILE A 369 12.53 -11.21 2.03
CA ILE A 369 12.36 -11.57 3.45
C ILE A 369 13.29 -12.71 3.83
N SER A 370 13.38 -13.75 2.99
CA SER A 370 14.35 -14.84 3.18
C SER A 370 15.77 -14.29 3.27
N GLU A 371 16.17 -13.44 2.33
CA GLU A 371 17.49 -12.81 2.30
C GLU A 371 17.79 -12.01 3.59
N LEU A 372 16.82 -11.24 4.07
CA LEU A 372 16.96 -10.48 5.31
C LEU A 372 17.15 -11.42 6.51
N TRP A 373 16.30 -12.45 6.62
CA TRP A 373 16.43 -13.44 7.71
C TRP A 373 17.71 -14.25 7.63
N GLU A 374 18.15 -14.65 6.44
CA GLU A 374 19.43 -15.33 6.23
C GLU A 374 20.60 -14.49 6.72
N GLN A 375 20.63 -13.21 6.41
CA GLN A 375 21.66 -12.28 6.86
C GLN A 375 21.65 -12.12 8.38
N ILE A 376 20.49 -11.85 8.98
CA ILE A 376 20.32 -11.68 10.42
C ILE A 376 20.72 -12.93 11.18
N PHE A 377 20.15 -14.08 10.83
CA PHE A 377 20.42 -15.34 11.56
C PHE A 377 21.84 -15.83 11.34
N THR A 378 22.41 -15.64 10.15
CA THR A 378 23.83 -15.99 9.91
C THR A 378 24.74 -15.09 10.75
N PHE A 379 24.42 -13.80 10.88
CA PHE A 379 25.18 -12.91 11.76
C PHE A 379 25.09 -13.36 13.23
N ILE A 380 23.89 -13.66 13.73
CA ILE A 380 23.68 -14.11 15.10
C ILE A 380 24.41 -15.45 15.34
N LEU A 381 24.34 -16.39 14.39
CA LEU A 381 25.04 -17.67 14.49
C LEU A 381 26.56 -17.49 14.53
N ARG A 382 27.09 -16.53 13.77
CA ARG A 382 28.54 -16.22 13.78
C ARG A 382 29.01 -15.60 15.08
N LEU A 383 28.15 -14.85 15.80
CA LEU A 383 28.47 -14.36 17.13
C LEU A 383 28.72 -15.50 18.14
N THR A 384 28.13 -16.67 17.92
CA THR A 384 28.40 -17.88 18.74
C THR A 384 29.67 -18.62 18.34
N GLY A 385 30.44 -18.12 17.35
CA GLY A 385 31.68 -18.73 16.87
C GLY A 385 31.51 -19.75 15.74
N SER A 386 30.30 -19.95 15.22
CA SER A 386 30.05 -20.83 14.06
C SER A 386 30.50 -20.18 12.76
N THR A 387 31.05 -20.96 11.83
CA THR A 387 31.39 -20.57 10.46
C THR A 387 30.27 -20.86 9.46
N SER A 388 29.21 -21.52 9.93
CA SER A 388 28.07 -21.98 9.14
C SER A 388 27.19 -20.82 8.73
N ARG A 389 26.34 -21.03 7.72
CA ARG A 389 25.35 -20.06 7.23
C ARG A 389 23.93 -20.58 7.44
N VAL A 390 23.01 -19.67 7.68
CA VAL A 390 21.58 -19.99 7.76
C VAL A 390 20.96 -19.83 6.38
N VAL A 391 20.07 -20.74 6.02
CA VAL A 391 19.26 -20.71 4.81
C VAL A 391 17.80 -20.65 5.23
N VAL A 392 17.05 -19.74 4.66
CA VAL A 392 15.63 -19.53 4.92
C VAL A 392 14.85 -19.70 3.63
N LYS A 393 13.93 -20.64 3.60
CA LYS A 393 13.03 -20.88 2.47
C LYS A 393 11.59 -20.85 2.94
N PHE A 394 10.74 -20.08 2.27
CA PHE A 394 9.31 -20.17 2.50
C PHE A 394 8.72 -21.32 1.68
N ARG A 395 7.73 -22.01 2.25
CA ARG A 395 6.98 -23.02 1.51
C ARG A 395 6.27 -22.36 0.33
N PRO A 396 6.16 -23.02 -0.83
CA PRO A 396 5.44 -22.51 -1.97
C PRO A 396 3.96 -22.32 -1.62
N VAL A 397 3.34 -21.32 -2.23
CA VAL A 397 1.91 -21.09 -2.12
C VAL A 397 1.17 -22.19 -2.88
N GLU A 398 0.33 -22.93 -2.18
CA GLU A 398 -0.44 -24.02 -2.76
C GLU A 398 -1.94 -23.64 -2.79
N LEU A 399 -2.46 -23.50 -4.00
CA LEU A 399 -3.85 -23.13 -4.24
C LEU A 399 -4.75 -24.30 -4.66
N ARG A 400 -4.15 -25.48 -4.84
CA ARG A 400 -4.88 -26.66 -5.26
C ARG A 400 -5.61 -27.33 -4.10
N PRO A 401 -6.73 -27.99 -4.35
CA PRO A 401 -7.42 -28.79 -3.36
C PRO A 401 -6.49 -29.87 -2.74
N ALA A 402 -6.65 -30.17 -1.48
CA ALA A 402 -5.85 -31.19 -0.77
C ALA A 402 -5.84 -32.56 -1.47
N THR A 403 -6.96 -32.93 -2.11
CA THR A 403 -7.08 -34.19 -2.85
C THR A 403 -6.17 -34.29 -4.06
N GLU A 404 -5.88 -33.17 -4.74
CA GLU A 404 -4.93 -33.14 -5.86
C GLU A 404 -3.49 -33.07 -5.36
N LEU A 405 -3.27 -32.43 -4.23
CA LEU A 405 -1.96 -32.33 -3.57
C LEU A 405 -1.45 -33.69 -3.09
N GLU A 406 -2.31 -34.53 -2.54
CA GLU A 406 -1.93 -35.86 -2.06
C GLU A 406 -1.28 -36.72 -3.16
N ALA A 407 -1.85 -36.73 -4.35
CA ALA A 407 -1.28 -37.47 -5.48
C ALA A 407 0.11 -36.94 -5.88
N GLN A 408 0.30 -35.62 -5.85
CA GLN A 408 1.59 -34.98 -6.13
C GLN A 408 2.61 -35.28 -5.03
N LEU A 409 2.20 -35.27 -3.76
CA LEU A 409 3.07 -35.58 -2.62
C LEU A 409 3.56 -37.02 -2.67
N VAL A 410 2.71 -37.97 -3.02
CA VAL A 410 3.10 -39.38 -3.22
C VAL A 410 4.16 -39.52 -4.31
N LEU A 411 3.97 -38.88 -5.45
CA LEU A 411 4.97 -38.90 -6.54
C LEU A 411 6.27 -38.22 -6.14
N ARG A 412 6.21 -37.11 -5.41
CA ARG A 412 7.38 -36.42 -4.88
C ARG A 412 8.14 -37.31 -3.89
N GLN A 413 7.41 -37.95 -2.98
CA GLN A 413 8.00 -38.88 -2.00
C GLN A 413 8.70 -40.06 -2.70
N ALA A 414 8.06 -40.68 -3.68
CA ALA A 414 8.66 -41.79 -4.43
C ALA A 414 9.96 -41.38 -5.14
N ARG A 415 9.99 -40.18 -5.75
CA ARG A 415 11.20 -39.65 -6.36
C ARG A 415 12.31 -39.38 -5.34
N LEU A 416 11.98 -38.71 -4.24
CA LEU A 416 12.97 -38.40 -3.19
C LEU A 416 13.51 -39.65 -2.49
N LEU A 417 12.66 -40.66 -2.29
CA LEU A 417 13.11 -41.96 -1.77
C LEU A 417 14.10 -42.65 -2.71
N LYS A 418 13.85 -42.56 -4.03
CA LYS A 418 14.79 -43.08 -5.03
C LYS A 418 16.12 -42.34 -4.99
N ASP A 419 16.09 -41.01 -4.93
CA ASP A 419 17.29 -40.17 -4.85
C ASP A 419 18.06 -40.45 -3.54
N LEU A 420 17.37 -40.66 -2.42
CA LEU A 420 17.92 -41.05 -1.14
C LEU A 420 18.57 -42.45 -1.22
N SER A 421 17.89 -43.44 -1.82
CA SER A 421 18.43 -44.80 -1.96
C SER A 421 19.70 -44.86 -2.83
N LEU A 422 19.79 -43.97 -3.83
CA LEU A 422 20.97 -43.82 -4.68
C LEU A 422 22.10 -43.01 -4.03
N GLY A 423 21.86 -42.42 -2.86
CA GLY A 423 22.82 -41.53 -2.19
C GLY A 423 23.03 -40.18 -2.87
N VAL A 424 22.10 -39.75 -3.73
CA VAL A 424 22.12 -38.44 -4.38
C VAL A 424 21.83 -37.32 -3.38
N ILE A 425 20.91 -37.61 -2.45
CA ILE A 425 20.56 -36.75 -1.30
C ILE A 425 20.82 -37.52 -0.02
N ASP A 426 21.08 -36.81 1.08
CA ASP A 426 21.21 -37.39 2.39
C ASP A 426 19.87 -37.42 3.16
N ASP A 427 19.86 -38.12 4.31
CA ASP A 427 18.64 -38.26 5.13
C ASP A 427 18.11 -36.93 5.66
N ASP A 428 19.00 -35.98 5.94
CA ASP A 428 18.61 -34.65 6.42
C ASP A 428 17.97 -33.82 5.29
N GLU A 429 18.54 -33.90 4.10
CA GLU A 429 17.98 -33.26 2.90
C GLU A 429 16.61 -33.84 2.53
N TYR A 430 16.48 -35.18 2.60
CA TYR A 430 15.20 -35.85 2.38
C TYR A 430 14.12 -35.34 3.36
N HIS A 431 14.44 -35.31 4.66
CA HIS A 431 13.52 -34.85 5.69
C HIS A 431 13.16 -33.35 5.52
N LEU A 432 14.14 -32.54 5.14
CA LEU A 432 13.95 -31.12 4.90
C LEU A 432 13.00 -30.89 3.72
N GLU A 433 13.19 -31.61 2.61
CA GLU A 433 12.38 -31.47 1.41
C GLU A 433 10.95 -32.02 1.59
N MET A 434 10.77 -33.10 2.34
CA MET A 434 9.45 -33.70 2.56
C MET A 434 8.68 -33.04 3.69
N PHE A 435 9.35 -32.81 4.82
CA PHE A 435 8.67 -32.39 6.06
C PHE A 435 9.00 -30.98 6.51
N GLY A 436 9.96 -30.27 5.85
CA GLY A 436 10.41 -28.95 6.24
C GLY A 436 11.19 -28.90 7.55
N ARG A 437 11.72 -30.00 8.00
CA ARG A 437 12.54 -30.13 9.22
C ARG A 437 13.65 -31.12 9.02
N ILE A 438 14.73 -30.98 9.77
CA ILE A 438 15.85 -31.93 9.77
C ILE A 438 15.40 -33.25 10.37
N ARG A 439 16.03 -34.34 9.95
CA ARG A 439 15.78 -35.69 10.45
C ARG A 439 15.93 -35.76 11.99
N PRO A 440 14.95 -36.27 12.72
CA PRO A 440 15.12 -36.54 14.15
C PRO A 440 16.27 -37.53 14.42
N ASP A 441 17.00 -37.35 15.50
CA ASP A 441 18.12 -38.24 15.86
C ASP A 441 17.70 -39.70 16.05
N SER A 442 16.42 -39.93 16.39
CA SER A 442 15.84 -41.29 16.57
C SER A 442 15.46 -41.97 15.24
N ALA A 443 15.41 -41.24 14.12
CA ALA A 443 15.02 -41.82 12.84
C ALA A 443 16.18 -42.64 12.22
N PRO A 444 15.88 -43.72 11.50
CA PRO A 444 16.91 -44.54 10.86
C PRO A 444 17.62 -43.77 9.73
N ILE A 445 18.86 -44.14 9.46
CA ILE A 445 19.62 -43.64 8.29
C ILE A 445 19.33 -44.58 7.12
N LEU A 446 18.82 -44.03 6.03
CA LEU A 446 18.39 -44.82 4.87
C LEU A 446 19.16 -44.47 3.60
N SER A 447 20.00 -43.41 3.62
CA SER A 447 20.76 -42.97 2.44
C SER A 447 21.72 -44.07 1.97
N GLY A 448 21.71 -44.33 0.67
CA GLY A 448 22.58 -45.31 0.03
C GLY A 448 22.26 -46.78 0.36
N THR A 449 21.12 -47.09 0.97
CA THR A 449 20.74 -48.48 1.28
C THR A 449 20.22 -49.26 0.08
N GLY A 450 19.87 -48.58 -1.01
CA GLY A 450 19.43 -49.23 -2.27
C GLY A 450 18.08 -49.94 -2.21
N PHE A 451 17.17 -49.55 -1.29
CA PHE A 451 15.85 -50.14 -1.13
C PHE A 451 14.81 -49.56 -2.12
#